data_b25f248585d4d0f66de652bdd4181a4f
#
_entry.id   b25f248585d4d0f66de652bdd4181a4f
#
_cell.length_a   1.000
_cell.length_b   1.000
_cell.length_c   1.000
_cell.angle_alpha   90.00
_cell.angle_beta   90.00
_cell.angle_gamma   90.00
#
_symmetry.space_group_name_H-M   'P 1'
#
loop_
_entity.id
_entity.type
_entity.pdbx_description
1 polymer ?
#
loop_
_entity_poly.entity_id
_entity_poly.type
_entity_poly.pdbx_seq_one_letter_code
_entity_poly.pdbx_strand_id
1 'polypeptide(L)'
;MPHLRHEKRCPAPVAGVDEAGRGPLAGPVVAAAVILPLRGVPRGIDDSKKLPAAERARLCGLLHRRARVGIGIVEADEIDRLNIYWATMKAMTLAVEALGESPAHVLVDGNRLPRWGHPATAIVGGDALSLSIAAASVVAKHTRDTIMLAHAAAHPQYDWHANKGYAAPAHLRALTEHGPSPLHRRSFAPVARAGERFADVLMRSGHTASG
;
A
#
# COMPACT_ATOMS: atom_id res chain seq x y z
N MET A 1 12.58 18.43 1.43
CA MET A 1 12.59 17.47 2.56
C MET A 1 11.40 17.75 3.47
N PRO A 2 10.67 16.74 3.89
CA PRO A 2 9.55 16.87 4.82
C PRO A 2 10.02 17.44 6.18
N HIS A 3 9.12 18.11 6.89
CA HIS A 3 9.41 18.79 8.14
C HIS A 3 8.19 18.78 9.08
N LEU A 4 8.39 19.12 10.36
CA LEU A 4 7.35 19.07 11.41
C LEU A 4 6.45 20.32 11.48
N ARG A 5 6.34 21.13 10.44
CA ARG A 5 5.50 22.36 10.49
C ARG A 5 4.02 22.07 10.55
N HIS A 6 3.56 21.02 9.87
CA HIS A 6 2.16 20.60 9.87
C HIS A 6 1.78 20.04 11.24
N GLU A 7 2.61 19.16 11.79
CA GLU A 7 2.41 18.53 13.08
C GLU A 7 2.36 19.58 14.21
N LYS A 8 3.24 20.58 14.20
CA LYS A 8 3.30 21.66 15.21
C LYS A 8 2.09 22.60 15.22
N ARG A 9 1.25 22.56 14.19
CA ARG A 9 0.02 23.37 14.09
C ARG A 9 -1.23 22.63 14.59
N CYS A 10 -1.07 21.35 14.94
CA CYS A 10 -2.17 20.49 15.37
C CYS A 10 -2.02 20.12 16.85
N PRO A 11 -3.12 19.82 17.57
CA PRO A 11 -3.06 19.23 18.89
C PRO A 11 -2.31 17.90 18.86
N ALA A 12 -1.40 17.71 19.83
CA ALA A 12 -0.65 16.44 19.95
C ALA A 12 -1.44 15.41 20.80
N PRO A 13 -1.24 14.10 20.55
CA PRO A 13 -0.35 13.49 19.55
C PRO A 13 -0.89 13.57 18.12
N VAL A 14 0.00 13.78 17.14
CA VAL A 14 -0.34 13.87 15.71
C VAL A 14 0.13 12.62 14.99
N ALA A 15 -0.77 11.95 14.28
CA ALA A 15 -0.45 10.86 13.38
C ALA A 15 -0.33 11.34 11.93
N GLY A 16 0.69 10.89 11.20
CA GLY A 16 0.73 10.97 9.74
C GLY A 16 0.27 9.65 9.13
N VAL A 17 -0.48 9.71 8.04
CA VAL A 17 -1.04 8.53 7.34
C VAL A 17 -0.74 8.62 5.86
N ASP A 18 -0.28 7.50 5.29
CA ASP A 18 -0.06 7.32 3.85
C ASP A 18 -0.31 5.87 3.44
N GLU A 19 -0.50 5.63 2.13
CA GLU A 19 -0.74 4.30 1.59
C GLU A 19 0.26 3.91 0.50
N ALA A 20 0.38 2.60 0.28
CA ALA A 20 1.08 1.99 -0.85
C ALA A 20 0.22 0.92 -1.51
N GLY A 21 0.32 0.82 -2.85
CA GLY A 21 -0.32 -0.28 -3.55
C GLY A 21 -1.70 -0.01 -4.12
N ARG A 22 -2.08 1.22 -4.44
CA ARG A 22 -3.35 1.52 -5.13
C ARG A 22 -3.37 1.08 -6.59
N GLY A 23 -2.28 1.32 -7.32
CA GLY A 23 -2.19 1.07 -8.77
C GLY A 23 -1.84 -0.35 -9.23
N PRO A 24 -1.20 -1.23 -8.45
CA PRO A 24 -0.87 -2.59 -8.86
C PRO A 24 -2.09 -3.44 -9.21
N LEU A 25 -1.88 -4.43 -10.11
CA LEU A 25 -2.87 -5.42 -10.53
C LEU A 25 -3.04 -6.58 -9.55
N ALA A 26 -2.07 -6.76 -8.63
CA ALA A 26 -2.05 -7.84 -7.66
C ALA A 26 -1.58 -7.38 -6.28
N GLY A 27 -1.99 -8.13 -5.27
CA GLY A 27 -1.63 -7.93 -3.86
C GLY A 27 -2.43 -6.83 -3.17
N PRO A 28 -2.17 -6.61 -1.88
CA PRO A 28 -2.95 -5.73 -1.04
C PRO A 28 -2.71 -4.24 -1.33
N VAL A 29 -3.63 -3.40 -0.85
CA VAL A 29 -3.35 -2.01 -0.49
C VAL A 29 -2.95 -1.99 0.99
N VAL A 30 -1.87 -1.28 1.30
CA VAL A 30 -1.31 -1.16 2.65
C VAL A 30 -1.27 0.31 3.01
N ALA A 31 -1.86 0.68 4.15
CA ALA A 31 -1.69 1.98 4.75
C ALA A 31 -0.87 1.87 6.04
N ALA A 32 -0.17 2.93 6.40
CA ALA A 32 0.47 3.05 7.69
C ALA A 32 0.08 4.37 8.36
N ALA A 33 0.04 4.35 9.68
CA ALA A 33 -0.10 5.51 10.54
C ALA A 33 1.12 5.62 11.44
N VAL A 34 1.70 6.80 11.59
CA VAL A 34 2.90 7.01 12.40
C VAL A 34 2.75 8.24 13.29
N ILE A 35 2.88 8.04 14.60
CA ILE A 35 3.08 9.13 15.58
C ILE A 35 4.56 9.19 15.89
N LEU A 36 5.22 10.27 15.47
CA LEU A 36 6.64 10.46 15.70
C LEU A 36 6.94 10.83 17.16
N PRO A 37 8.09 10.42 17.71
CA PRO A 37 8.47 10.81 19.07
C PRO A 37 8.74 12.30 19.15
N LEU A 38 8.52 12.91 20.33
CA LEU A 38 8.79 14.32 20.56
C LEU A 38 10.28 14.69 20.44
N ARG A 39 11.17 13.72 20.66
CA ARG A 39 12.63 13.85 20.56
C ARG A 39 13.22 12.63 19.90
N GLY A 40 14.36 12.80 19.23
CA GLY A 40 15.08 11.68 18.61
C GLY A 40 14.39 11.08 17.38
N VAL A 41 13.67 11.89 16.61
CA VAL A 41 13.09 11.48 15.32
C VAL A 41 14.20 10.91 14.43
N PRO A 42 14.01 9.73 13.82
CA PRO A 42 14.99 9.17 12.90
C PRO A 42 15.37 10.14 11.78
N ARG A 43 16.66 10.29 11.51
CA ARG A 43 17.14 11.11 10.39
C ARG A 43 17.03 10.36 9.06
N GLY A 44 16.86 11.09 7.98
CA GLY A 44 16.83 10.55 6.62
C GLY A 44 15.43 10.15 6.13
N ILE A 45 14.37 10.42 6.91
CA ILE A 45 12.98 10.22 6.45
C ILE A 45 12.71 11.19 5.31
N ASP A 46 12.29 10.66 4.17
CA ASP A 46 11.86 11.40 2.97
C ASP A 46 10.76 10.57 2.28
N ASP A 47 10.16 11.12 1.22
CA ASP A 47 9.26 10.40 0.33
C ASP A 47 9.83 9.01 -0.03
N SER A 48 9.07 7.97 0.24
CA SER A 48 9.52 6.57 0.09
C SER A 48 9.97 6.20 -1.32
N LYS A 49 9.50 6.92 -2.34
CA LYS A 49 9.85 6.71 -3.75
C LYS A 49 11.26 7.20 -4.08
N LYS A 50 11.78 8.15 -3.28
CA LYS A 50 13.14 8.68 -3.42
C LYS A 50 14.19 7.84 -2.70
N LEU A 51 13.77 6.95 -1.79
CA LEU A 51 14.65 6.17 -0.95
C LEU A 51 14.95 4.80 -1.61
N PRO A 52 16.21 4.35 -1.60
CA PRO A 52 16.56 2.96 -1.94
C PRO A 52 15.86 1.96 -1.01
N ALA A 53 15.63 0.73 -1.47
CA ALA A 53 14.94 -0.30 -0.69
C ALA A 53 15.63 -0.60 0.65
N ALA A 54 16.95 -0.64 0.67
CA ALA A 54 17.73 -0.86 1.89
C ALA A 54 17.54 0.26 2.93
N GLU A 55 17.47 1.51 2.46
CA GLU A 55 17.26 2.66 3.34
C GLU A 55 15.83 2.70 3.87
N ARG A 56 14.82 2.34 3.05
CA ARG A 56 13.43 2.15 3.52
C ARG A 56 13.35 1.08 4.60
N ALA A 57 14.02 -0.06 4.42
CA ALA A 57 14.06 -1.14 5.42
C ALA A 57 14.69 -0.67 6.73
N ARG A 58 15.84 0.03 6.66
CA ARG A 58 16.53 0.60 7.82
C ARG A 58 15.64 1.57 8.59
N LEU A 59 15.02 2.51 7.87
CA LEU A 59 14.13 3.54 8.46
C LEU A 59 12.86 2.90 9.04
N CYS A 60 12.25 1.95 8.35
CA CYS A 60 11.09 1.21 8.85
C CYS A 60 11.41 0.53 10.19
N GLY A 61 12.54 -0.18 10.29
CA GLY A 61 13.00 -0.77 11.54
C GLY A 61 13.27 0.24 12.64
N LEU A 62 13.78 1.44 12.33
CA LEU A 62 13.96 2.52 13.30
C LEU A 62 12.61 3.10 13.77
N LEU A 63 11.65 3.29 12.88
CA LEU A 63 10.32 3.79 13.19
C LEU A 63 9.58 2.83 14.13
N HIS A 64 9.59 1.53 13.88
CA HIS A 64 9.00 0.54 14.78
C HIS A 64 9.60 0.54 16.20
N ARG A 65 10.89 0.88 16.34
CA ARG A 65 11.54 0.95 17.65
C ARG A 65 11.33 2.28 18.38
N ARG A 66 11.03 3.37 17.69
CA ARG A 66 11.07 4.73 18.25
C ARG A 66 9.78 5.53 18.11
N ALA A 67 8.85 5.10 17.30
CA ALA A 67 7.58 5.75 17.03
C ALA A 67 6.40 4.81 17.36
N ARG A 68 5.19 5.34 17.43
CA ARG A 68 3.99 4.51 17.35
C ARG A 68 3.69 4.27 15.89
N VAL A 69 3.52 3.02 15.52
CA VAL A 69 3.28 2.60 14.14
C VAL A 69 2.08 1.67 14.11
N GLY A 70 1.08 2.03 13.34
CA GLY A 70 -0.05 1.16 13.01
C GLY A 70 -0.05 0.85 11.51
N ILE A 71 -0.46 -0.36 11.14
CA ILE A 71 -0.52 -0.83 9.76
C ILE A 71 -1.91 -1.38 9.50
N GLY A 72 -2.51 -0.95 8.39
CA GLY A 72 -3.76 -1.49 7.88
C GLY A 72 -3.54 -2.11 6.51
N ILE A 73 -4.05 -3.33 6.33
CA ILE A 73 -3.91 -4.11 5.10
C ILE A 73 -5.30 -4.49 4.62
N VAL A 74 -5.55 -4.30 3.33
CA VAL A 74 -6.78 -4.77 2.66
C VAL A 74 -6.38 -5.59 1.45
N GLU A 75 -6.80 -6.85 1.42
CA GLU A 75 -6.41 -7.84 0.43
C GLU A 75 -7.16 -7.69 -0.91
N ALA A 76 -6.68 -8.38 -1.94
CA ALA A 76 -7.16 -8.23 -3.31
C ALA A 76 -8.66 -8.54 -3.46
N ASP A 77 -9.16 -9.57 -2.81
CA ASP A 77 -10.57 -9.97 -2.83
C ASP A 77 -11.48 -8.91 -2.22
N GLU A 78 -11.02 -8.24 -1.18
CA GLU A 78 -11.77 -7.15 -0.56
C GLU A 78 -11.66 -5.85 -1.37
N ILE A 79 -10.52 -5.60 -2.04
CA ILE A 79 -10.40 -4.52 -3.02
C ILE A 79 -11.43 -4.69 -4.14
N ASP A 80 -11.64 -5.91 -4.62
CA ASP A 80 -12.64 -6.20 -5.67
C ASP A 80 -14.07 -5.94 -5.20
N ARG A 81 -14.38 -6.19 -3.92
CA ARG A 81 -15.71 -5.92 -3.32
C ARG A 81 -15.97 -4.44 -3.06
N LEU A 82 -14.97 -3.71 -2.57
CA LEU A 82 -15.11 -2.32 -2.12
C LEU A 82 -14.78 -1.29 -3.21
N ASN A 83 -14.05 -1.64 -4.23
CA ASN A 83 -13.18 -0.86 -5.11
C ASN A 83 -11.95 -0.27 -4.38
N ILE A 84 -10.94 0.14 -5.15
CA ILE A 84 -9.66 0.60 -4.61
C ILE A 84 -9.77 1.88 -3.75
N TYR A 85 -10.72 2.74 -4.04
CA TYR A 85 -10.93 3.96 -3.25
C TYR A 85 -11.35 3.62 -1.81
N TRP A 86 -12.42 2.84 -1.65
CA TRP A 86 -12.94 2.48 -0.33
C TRP A 86 -12.02 1.51 0.41
N ALA A 87 -11.34 0.62 -0.31
CA ALA A 87 -10.31 -0.25 0.25
C ALA A 87 -9.14 0.56 0.84
N THR A 88 -8.71 1.65 0.15
CA THR A 88 -7.70 2.57 0.68
C THR A 88 -8.19 3.27 1.93
N MET A 89 -9.41 3.80 1.93
CA MET A 89 -10.00 4.44 3.11
C MET A 89 -10.07 3.48 4.31
N LYS A 90 -10.48 2.22 4.06
CA LYS A 90 -10.48 1.17 5.07
C LYS A 90 -9.08 0.86 5.61
N ALA A 91 -8.09 0.71 4.73
CA ALA A 91 -6.70 0.47 5.14
C ALA A 91 -6.17 1.61 6.03
N MET A 92 -6.45 2.87 5.70
CA MET A 92 -6.08 4.02 6.52
C MET A 92 -6.75 4.00 7.89
N THR A 93 -8.04 3.64 7.97
CA THR A 93 -8.76 3.50 9.23
C THR A 93 -8.13 2.42 10.11
N LEU A 94 -7.90 1.23 9.55
CA LEU A 94 -7.24 0.13 10.26
C LEU A 94 -5.83 0.51 10.74
N ALA A 95 -5.09 1.29 9.95
CA ALA A 95 -3.75 1.76 10.35
C ALA A 95 -3.82 2.69 11.57
N VAL A 96 -4.79 3.61 11.62
CA VAL A 96 -4.96 4.50 12.79
C VAL A 96 -5.42 3.73 14.02
N GLU A 97 -6.35 2.78 13.86
CA GLU A 97 -6.81 1.91 14.95
C GLU A 97 -5.67 1.05 15.52
N ALA A 98 -4.74 0.60 14.66
CA ALA A 98 -3.60 -0.22 15.06
C ALA A 98 -2.47 0.55 15.78
N LEU A 99 -2.54 1.88 15.93
CA LEU A 99 -1.56 2.68 16.67
C LEU A 99 -1.48 2.32 18.16
N GLY A 100 -2.56 1.77 18.73
CA GLY A 100 -2.68 1.51 20.18
C GLY A 100 -2.82 2.78 21.03
N GLU A 101 -2.89 3.95 20.40
CA GLU A 101 -3.08 5.26 21.01
C GLU A 101 -3.94 6.12 20.08
N SER A 102 -4.94 6.82 20.62
CA SER A 102 -5.79 7.70 19.82
C SER A 102 -5.06 9.01 19.53
N PRO A 103 -4.81 9.36 18.24
CA PRO A 103 -4.23 10.64 17.90
C PRO A 103 -5.24 11.78 18.14
N ALA A 104 -4.76 12.93 18.63
CA ALA A 104 -5.58 14.12 18.76
C ALA A 104 -5.83 14.78 17.39
N HIS A 105 -4.96 14.53 16.40
CA HIS A 105 -5.12 14.97 15.02
C HIS A 105 -4.42 14.02 14.05
N VAL A 106 -5.01 13.83 12.86
CA VAL A 106 -4.46 12.97 11.80
C VAL A 106 -4.15 13.80 10.56
N LEU A 107 -2.93 13.72 10.07
CA LEU A 107 -2.49 14.26 8.78
C LEU A 107 -2.47 13.14 7.75
N VAL A 108 -3.23 13.28 6.67
CA VAL A 108 -3.40 12.24 5.65
C VAL A 108 -2.83 12.70 4.32
N ASP A 109 -2.04 11.86 3.65
CA ASP A 109 -1.62 12.15 2.28
C ASP A 109 -2.81 12.18 1.32
N GLY A 110 -2.80 13.12 0.38
CA GLY A 110 -3.82 13.24 -0.65
C GLY A 110 -4.87 14.32 -0.37
N ASN A 111 -6.05 14.18 -1.01
CA ASN A 111 -7.12 15.18 -0.99
C ASN A 111 -8.45 14.68 -0.41
N ARG A 112 -8.45 13.51 0.19
CA ARG A 112 -9.64 12.87 0.76
C ARG A 112 -9.32 12.29 2.14
N LEU A 113 -10.35 12.23 2.98
CA LEU A 113 -10.27 11.67 4.33
C LEU A 113 -11.19 10.45 4.45
N PRO A 114 -10.79 9.42 5.20
CA PRO A 114 -11.69 8.37 5.65
C PRO A 114 -12.86 8.94 6.45
N ARG A 115 -13.97 8.22 6.45
CA ARG A 115 -15.13 8.53 7.31
C ARG A 115 -14.90 7.96 8.71
N TRP A 116 -14.19 8.70 9.53
CA TRP A 116 -13.85 8.34 10.91
C TRP A 116 -14.15 9.47 11.90
N GLY A 117 -14.06 9.20 13.20
CA GLY A 117 -14.31 10.19 14.25
C GLY A 117 -13.09 11.04 14.64
N HIS A 118 -11.95 10.93 13.95
CA HIS A 118 -10.73 11.67 14.27
C HIS A 118 -10.71 13.03 13.57
N PRO A 119 -10.35 14.13 14.29
CA PRO A 119 -9.96 15.37 13.64
C PRO A 119 -8.82 15.13 12.65
N ALA A 120 -8.99 15.53 11.39
CA ALA A 120 -8.01 15.22 10.36
C ALA A 120 -7.87 16.31 9.31
N THR A 121 -6.70 16.37 8.67
CA THR A 121 -6.39 17.27 7.56
C THR A 121 -5.75 16.49 6.42
N ALA A 122 -6.33 16.59 5.22
CA ALA A 122 -5.73 16.05 4.01
C ALA A 122 -4.69 17.03 3.45
N ILE A 123 -3.54 16.51 3.05
CA ILE A 123 -2.41 17.29 2.52
C ILE A 123 -1.96 16.66 1.21
N VAL A 124 -2.20 17.34 0.10
CA VAL A 124 -1.77 16.87 -1.23
C VAL A 124 -0.23 16.88 -1.30
N GLY A 125 0.36 15.72 -1.61
CA GLY A 125 1.82 15.53 -1.59
C GLY A 125 2.39 15.65 -0.17
N GLY A 126 1.63 15.21 0.82
CA GLY A 126 1.98 15.28 2.22
C GLY A 126 3.26 14.53 2.57
N ASP A 127 3.59 13.46 1.85
CA ASP A 127 4.84 12.70 1.96
C ASP A 127 6.11 13.54 1.68
N ALA A 128 5.98 14.61 0.89
CA ALA A 128 7.07 15.58 0.65
C ALA A 128 7.06 16.76 1.66
N LEU A 129 5.97 16.98 2.40
CA LEU A 129 5.73 18.18 3.22
C LEU A 129 5.73 17.89 4.73
N SER A 130 5.07 16.83 5.17
CA SER A 130 4.92 16.43 6.56
C SER A 130 5.83 15.25 6.90
N LEU A 131 6.56 15.36 7.99
CA LEU A 131 7.54 14.35 8.39
C LEU A 131 6.84 13.07 8.89
N SER A 132 5.67 13.19 9.53
CA SER A 132 4.88 12.03 9.98
C SER A 132 4.24 11.29 8.80
N ILE A 133 3.77 12.00 7.77
CA ILE A 133 3.26 11.38 6.54
C ILE A 133 4.40 10.69 5.79
N ALA A 134 5.56 11.33 5.64
CA ALA A 134 6.74 10.70 5.03
C ALA A 134 7.18 9.42 5.77
N ALA A 135 7.13 9.44 7.11
CA ALA A 135 7.38 8.24 7.90
C ALA A 135 6.36 7.13 7.63
N ALA A 136 5.08 7.48 7.51
CA ALA A 136 4.01 6.54 7.14
C ALA A 136 4.23 5.97 5.73
N SER A 137 4.60 6.81 4.75
CA SER A 137 4.97 6.40 3.39
C SER A 137 6.07 5.33 3.38
N VAL A 138 7.13 5.54 4.16
CA VAL A 138 8.24 4.57 4.30
C VAL A 138 7.73 3.23 4.85
N VAL A 139 6.92 3.25 5.91
CA VAL A 139 6.38 2.03 6.53
C VAL A 139 5.42 1.31 5.57
N ALA A 140 4.46 2.01 4.99
CA ALA A 140 3.48 1.43 4.07
C ALA A 140 4.16 0.78 2.85
N LYS A 141 5.12 1.50 2.23
CA LYS A 141 5.86 1.01 1.06
C LYS A 141 6.73 -0.19 1.40
N HIS A 142 7.48 -0.15 2.51
CA HIS A 142 8.32 -1.27 2.93
C HIS A 142 7.49 -2.51 3.23
N THR A 143 6.43 -2.36 4.02
CA THR A 143 5.53 -3.47 4.37
C THR A 143 4.93 -4.11 3.13
N ARG A 144 4.38 -3.31 2.21
CA ARG A 144 3.79 -3.83 0.99
C ARG A 144 4.79 -4.54 0.10
N ASP A 145 5.98 -3.97 -0.10
CA ASP A 145 7.02 -4.58 -0.92
C ASP A 145 7.48 -5.92 -0.32
N THR A 146 7.56 -6.05 1.01
CA THR A 146 7.88 -7.30 1.71
C THR A 146 6.79 -8.37 1.49
N ILE A 147 5.51 -8.00 1.57
CA ILE A 147 4.39 -8.90 1.26
C ILE A 147 4.49 -9.39 -0.19
N MET A 148 4.73 -8.51 -1.15
CA MET A 148 4.85 -8.88 -2.55
C MET A 148 6.07 -9.76 -2.85
N LEU A 149 7.17 -9.59 -2.11
CA LEU A 149 8.33 -10.50 -2.21
C LEU A 149 8.01 -11.91 -1.71
N ALA A 150 7.26 -12.03 -0.62
CA ALA A 150 6.80 -13.33 -0.12
C ALA A 150 5.86 -14.01 -1.13
N HIS A 151 4.93 -13.28 -1.72
CA HIS A 151 4.04 -13.79 -2.77
C HIS A 151 4.78 -14.18 -4.05
N ALA A 152 5.87 -13.49 -4.40
CA ALA A 152 6.68 -13.81 -5.56
C ALA A 152 7.31 -15.20 -5.50
N ALA A 153 7.64 -15.69 -4.30
CA ALA A 153 8.18 -17.03 -4.11
C ALA A 153 7.16 -18.14 -4.47
N ALA A 154 5.88 -17.92 -4.17
CA ALA A 154 4.80 -18.85 -4.49
C ALA A 154 4.27 -18.70 -5.94
N HIS A 155 4.52 -17.55 -6.57
CA HIS A 155 4.01 -17.20 -7.89
C HIS A 155 5.10 -16.63 -8.81
N PRO A 156 6.19 -17.39 -9.09
CA PRO A 156 7.36 -16.89 -9.82
C PRO A 156 7.04 -16.45 -11.26
N GLN A 157 5.99 -16.99 -11.87
CA GLN A 157 5.57 -16.68 -13.23
C GLN A 157 5.19 -15.22 -13.45
N TYR A 158 4.75 -14.49 -12.40
CA TYR A 158 4.31 -13.09 -12.55
C TYR A 158 5.40 -12.04 -12.31
N ASP A 159 6.62 -12.45 -12.03
CA ASP A 159 7.78 -11.56 -11.81
C ASP A 159 7.55 -10.49 -10.70
N TRP A 160 6.79 -10.86 -9.64
CA TRP A 160 6.47 -9.90 -8.57
C TRP A 160 7.67 -9.51 -7.73
N HIS A 161 8.76 -10.26 -7.78
CA HIS A 161 10.01 -9.86 -7.13
C HIS A 161 10.60 -8.57 -7.75
N ALA A 162 10.39 -8.32 -9.05
CA ALA A 162 10.78 -7.10 -9.73
C ALA A 162 9.66 -6.06 -9.74
N ASN A 163 8.48 -6.42 -10.25
CA ASN A 163 7.40 -5.47 -10.54
C ASN A 163 6.46 -5.17 -9.35
N LYS A 164 6.54 -5.90 -8.23
CA LYS A 164 5.68 -5.73 -7.04
C LYS A 164 4.17 -5.70 -7.34
N GLY A 165 3.75 -6.39 -8.41
CA GLY A 165 2.35 -6.47 -8.85
C GLY A 165 1.89 -5.35 -9.77
N TYR A 166 2.76 -4.41 -10.15
CA TYR A 166 2.43 -3.36 -11.12
C TYR A 166 2.31 -3.93 -12.54
N ALA A 167 1.63 -3.18 -13.43
CA ALA A 167 1.35 -3.54 -14.82
C ALA A 167 2.60 -3.45 -15.74
N ALA A 168 3.71 -4.07 -15.31
CA ALA A 168 4.91 -4.18 -16.13
C ALA A 168 4.67 -5.13 -17.31
N PRO A 169 5.40 -4.97 -18.44
CA PRO A 169 5.23 -5.84 -19.62
C PRO A 169 5.35 -7.34 -19.30
N ALA A 170 6.28 -7.74 -18.43
CA ALA A 170 6.43 -9.13 -17.98
C ALA A 170 5.17 -9.63 -17.25
N HIS A 171 4.62 -8.82 -16.34
CA HIS A 171 3.40 -9.16 -15.60
C HIS A 171 2.18 -9.31 -16.52
N LEU A 172 2.02 -8.40 -17.49
CA LEU A 172 0.91 -8.47 -18.45
C LEU A 172 1.02 -9.70 -19.39
N ARG A 173 2.23 -10.07 -19.81
CA ARG A 173 2.45 -11.32 -20.55
C ARG A 173 2.08 -12.54 -19.71
N ALA A 174 2.58 -12.61 -18.47
CA ALA A 174 2.27 -13.71 -17.57
C ALA A 174 0.77 -13.86 -17.28
N LEU A 175 0.03 -12.73 -17.16
CA LEU A 175 -1.42 -12.76 -17.06
C LEU A 175 -2.10 -13.38 -18.28
N THR A 176 -1.57 -13.15 -19.49
CA THR A 176 -2.10 -13.74 -20.73
C THR A 176 -1.79 -15.23 -20.82
N GLU A 177 -0.61 -15.65 -20.36
CA GLU A 177 -0.11 -17.01 -20.48
C GLU A 177 -0.65 -17.94 -19.37
N HIS A 178 -0.75 -17.43 -18.13
CA HIS A 178 -1.09 -18.22 -16.96
C HIS A 178 -2.45 -17.86 -16.33
N GLY A 179 -3.13 -16.85 -16.86
CA GLY A 179 -4.35 -16.31 -16.27
C GLY A 179 -4.10 -15.56 -14.94
N PRO A 180 -5.15 -15.07 -14.27
CA PRO A 180 -5.02 -14.40 -12.99
C PRO A 180 -5.01 -15.39 -11.81
N SER A 181 -4.07 -15.23 -10.88
CA SER A 181 -4.06 -15.92 -9.59
C SER A 181 -5.11 -15.35 -8.62
N PRO A 182 -5.36 -15.99 -7.45
CA PRO A 182 -6.24 -15.45 -6.42
C PRO A 182 -5.79 -14.09 -5.84
N LEU A 183 -4.51 -13.74 -5.98
CA LEU A 183 -3.96 -12.46 -5.49
C LEU A 183 -4.14 -11.31 -6.48
N HIS A 184 -4.66 -11.55 -7.68
CA HIS A 184 -4.96 -10.51 -8.64
C HIS A 184 -6.31 -9.85 -8.37
N ARG A 185 -6.37 -8.56 -8.60
CA ARG A 185 -7.56 -7.72 -8.46
C ARG A 185 -8.43 -7.84 -9.69
N ARG A 186 -9.42 -8.72 -9.65
CA ARG A 186 -10.27 -9.08 -10.80
C ARG A 186 -11.12 -7.91 -11.31
N SER A 187 -11.43 -6.94 -10.47
CA SER A 187 -12.14 -5.70 -10.85
C SER A 187 -11.27 -4.74 -11.69
N PHE A 188 -9.96 -4.95 -11.73
CA PHE A 188 -9.06 -4.11 -12.54
C PHE A 188 -9.09 -4.54 -14.01
N ALA A 189 -9.35 -3.61 -14.91
CA ALA A 189 -9.60 -3.90 -16.32
C ALA A 189 -8.53 -4.78 -17.02
N PRO A 190 -7.21 -4.64 -16.79
CA PRO A 190 -6.23 -5.55 -17.39
C PRO A 190 -6.39 -6.99 -16.90
N VAL A 191 -6.73 -7.19 -15.62
CA VAL A 191 -6.91 -8.52 -15.01
C VAL A 191 -8.22 -9.15 -15.50
N ALA A 192 -9.32 -8.41 -15.53
CA ALA A 192 -10.61 -8.87 -16.05
C ALA A 192 -10.47 -9.39 -17.49
N ARG A 193 -9.89 -8.57 -18.38
CA ARG A 193 -9.65 -8.95 -19.78
C ARG A 193 -8.76 -10.18 -19.95
N ALA A 194 -7.72 -10.31 -19.12
CA ALA A 194 -6.85 -11.48 -19.16
C ALA A 194 -7.57 -12.75 -18.68
N GLY A 195 -8.41 -12.63 -17.63
CA GLY A 195 -9.22 -13.73 -17.12
C GLY A 195 -10.23 -14.26 -18.15
N GLU A 196 -10.94 -13.37 -18.83
CA GLU A 196 -11.87 -13.73 -19.91
C GLU A 196 -11.17 -14.50 -21.04
N ARG A 197 -10.05 -13.97 -21.56
CA ARG A 197 -9.26 -14.61 -22.62
C ARG A 197 -8.72 -15.98 -22.20
N PHE A 198 -8.25 -16.11 -20.98
CA PHE A 198 -7.72 -17.35 -20.45
C PHE A 198 -8.82 -18.42 -20.32
N ALA A 199 -10.02 -18.05 -19.87
CA ALA A 199 -11.18 -18.93 -19.81
C ALA A 199 -11.60 -19.43 -21.21
N ASP A 200 -11.62 -18.54 -22.23
CA ASP A 200 -11.93 -18.89 -23.61
C ASP A 200 -10.94 -19.90 -24.21
N VAL A 201 -9.64 -19.73 -23.91
CA VAL A 201 -8.59 -20.66 -24.36
C VAL A 201 -8.80 -22.04 -23.73
N LEU A 202 -9.08 -22.12 -22.42
CA LEU A 202 -9.34 -23.39 -21.72
C LEU A 202 -10.56 -24.13 -22.27
N MET A 203 -11.66 -23.40 -22.56
CA MET A 203 -12.87 -24.00 -23.14
C MET A 203 -12.61 -24.59 -24.54
N ARG A 204 -11.84 -23.90 -25.37
CA ARG A 204 -11.48 -24.40 -26.72
C ARG A 204 -10.56 -25.61 -26.66
N SER A 205 -9.60 -25.64 -25.71
CA SER A 205 -8.67 -26.77 -25.55
C SER A 205 -9.35 -28.01 -24.97
N GLY A 206 -10.38 -27.84 -24.11
CA GLY A 206 -11.15 -28.95 -23.54
C GLY A 206 -12.11 -29.66 -24.53
N HIS A 207 -12.48 -29.00 -25.63
CA HIS A 207 -13.36 -29.61 -26.69
C HIS A 207 -12.60 -30.47 -27.69
N THR A 208 -11.27 -30.44 -27.71
CA THR A 208 -10.46 -31.26 -28.64
C THR A 208 -10.01 -32.59 -28.07
N ALA A 209 -10.38 -32.93 -26.82
CA ALA A 209 -10.00 -34.18 -26.16
C ALA A 209 -11.10 -35.27 -26.17
N SER A 210 -12.18 -35.09 -26.94
CA SER A 210 -13.29 -36.06 -27.08
C SER A 210 -13.64 -36.22 -28.55
N GLY A 211 -12.67 -36.68 -29.35
CA GLY A 211 -12.87 -37.09 -30.74
C GLY A 211 -12.08 -38.35 -31.01
#